data_e8f4e5ec3af606a168fa1b04a77ca455
#
_entry.id   e8f4e5ec3af606a168fa1b04a77ca455
#
_cell.length_a   1.000
_cell.length_b   1.000
_cell.length_c   1.000
_cell.angle_alpha   90.00
_cell.angle_beta   90.00
_cell.angle_gamma   90.00
#
_symmetry.space_group_name_H-M   'P 1'
#
loop_
_entity.id
_entity.type
_entity.pdbx_description
1 polymer ?
#
loop_
_entity_poly.entity_id
_entity_poly.type
_entity_poly.pdbx_seq_one_letter_code
_entity_poly.pdbx_strand_id
1 'polypeptide(L)'
;MFEGCPKCAEEGHNVNLSAVLPVGSETWPGFFRANEQPNGEPGWDGLWRYRDMMPVGHDYITTLGEGQTPLLRLENLGESLGMGALFLKDEGRNPTWSYKDRFCSVAVSKARELEAKVITISTSGNHGAATAAYAAKAGLPCVVFTIPDVPDTIKTLMQVYGAYLIVVPT
;
A
#
# COMPACT_ATOMS: atom_id res chain seq x y z
N MET A 1 -5.85 -4.67 16.65
CA MET A 1 -4.76 -4.81 15.67
C MET A 1 -3.77 -3.65 15.77
N PHE A 2 -4.23 -2.41 15.92
CA PHE A 2 -3.34 -1.24 16.08
C PHE A 2 -2.75 -1.08 17.50
N GLU A 3 -3.27 -1.81 18.45
CA GLU A 3 -2.82 -1.81 19.84
C GLU A 3 -1.71 -2.87 20.13
N GLY A 4 -1.23 -3.54 19.08
CA GLY A 4 -0.27 -4.62 19.22
C GLY A 4 -0.87 -5.91 19.78
N CYS A 5 -0.04 -6.71 20.42
CA CYS A 5 -0.47 -7.97 21.04
C CYS A 5 -1.02 -7.69 22.45
N PRO A 6 -2.33 -7.92 22.71
CA PRO A 6 -2.92 -7.63 24.01
C PRO A 6 -2.26 -8.44 25.14
N LYS A 7 -1.92 -9.71 24.89
CA LYS A 7 -1.25 -10.56 25.86
C LYS A 7 0.14 -10.03 26.25
N CYS A 8 0.90 -9.56 25.25
CA CYS A 8 2.22 -8.98 25.53
C CYS A 8 2.10 -7.61 26.23
N ALA A 9 1.05 -6.84 25.94
CA ALA A 9 0.79 -5.58 26.63
C ALA A 9 0.49 -5.78 28.12
N GLU A 10 -0.25 -6.84 28.48
CA GLU A 10 -0.48 -7.23 29.89
C GLU A 10 0.83 -7.59 30.61
N GLU A 11 1.82 -8.10 29.89
CA GLU A 11 3.16 -8.41 30.37
C GLU A 11 4.12 -7.21 30.32
N GLY A 12 3.65 -6.02 29.92
CA GLY A 12 4.44 -4.80 29.84
C GLY A 12 5.32 -4.69 28.57
N HIS A 13 5.07 -5.51 27.56
CA HIS A 13 5.84 -5.54 26.32
C HIS A 13 4.99 -5.01 25.13
N ASN A 14 5.50 -4.00 24.45
CA ASN A 14 4.90 -3.52 23.19
C ASN A 14 5.47 -4.30 22.01
N VAL A 15 4.72 -5.26 21.50
CA VAL A 15 5.07 -6.04 20.31
C VAL A 15 4.01 -5.95 19.24
N ASN A 16 4.44 -5.87 17.99
CA ASN A 16 3.54 -5.88 16.84
C ASN A 16 3.02 -7.29 16.58
N LEU A 17 1.80 -7.36 16.04
CA LEU A 17 1.25 -8.60 15.52
C LEU A 17 1.84 -8.91 14.15
N SER A 18 2.20 -10.16 13.92
CA SER A 18 2.54 -10.68 12.59
C SER A 18 1.37 -11.48 12.04
N ALA A 19 1.04 -11.26 10.77
CA ALA A 19 0.07 -12.09 10.09
C ALA A 19 0.68 -13.47 9.79
N VAL A 20 0.00 -14.53 10.25
CA VAL A 20 0.33 -15.90 9.88
C VAL A 20 -0.65 -16.32 8.79
N LEU A 21 -0.14 -16.50 7.59
CA LEU A 21 -0.95 -16.95 6.46
C LEU A 21 -0.92 -18.49 6.41
N PRO A 22 -2.08 -19.14 6.32
CA PRO A 22 -2.17 -20.60 6.24
C PRO A 22 -1.83 -21.12 4.83
N VAL A 23 -0.72 -20.64 4.25
CA VAL A 23 -0.31 -20.96 2.89
C VAL A 23 0.93 -21.84 2.94
N GLY A 24 0.75 -23.14 2.77
CA GLY A 24 1.83 -24.09 2.53
C GLY A 24 2.33 -24.01 1.09
N SER A 25 3.57 -24.42 0.85
CA SER A 25 4.17 -24.46 -0.50
C SER A 25 3.34 -25.25 -1.51
N GLU A 26 2.56 -26.21 -1.06
CA GLU A 26 1.69 -27.04 -1.89
C GLU A 26 0.42 -26.32 -2.37
N THR A 27 0.00 -25.27 -1.66
CA THR A 27 -1.22 -24.52 -1.97
C THR A 27 -0.99 -23.35 -2.93
N TRP A 28 0.26 -22.90 -3.10
CA TRP A 28 0.62 -21.77 -3.95
C TRP A 28 0.12 -21.86 -5.40
N PRO A 29 0.32 -22.98 -6.13
CA PRO A 29 -0.13 -23.06 -7.52
C PRO A 29 -1.66 -23.01 -7.65
N GLY A 30 -2.40 -23.58 -6.69
CA GLY A 30 -3.85 -23.53 -6.65
C GLY A 30 -4.37 -22.14 -6.31
N PHE A 31 -3.73 -21.47 -5.36
CA PHE A 31 -4.04 -20.12 -4.95
C PHE A 31 -3.89 -19.13 -6.11
N PHE A 32 -2.76 -19.15 -6.83
CA PHE A 32 -2.56 -18.26 -7.98
C PHE A 32 -3.56 -18.52 -9.10
N ARG A 33 -3.91 -19.78 -9.38
CA ARG A 33 -4.92 -20.14 -10.39
C ARG A 33 -6.33 -19.74 -9.99
N ALA A 34 -6.70 -19.88 -8.72
CA ALA A 34 -8.02 -19.49 -8.23
C ALA A 34 -8.23 -17.96 -8.30
N ASN A 35 -7.14 -17.20 -8.24
CA ASN A 35 -7.16 -15.74 -8.38
C ASN A 35 -6.89 -15.24 -9.81
N GLU A 36 -6.63 -16.14 -10.76
CA GLU A 36 -6.71 -15.87 -12.20
C GLU A 36 -8.19 -15.81 -12.57
N GLN A 37 -8.70 -14.61 -12.81
CA GLN A 37 -10.13 -14.42 -13.04
C GLN A 37 -10.65 -15.17 -14.28
N PRO A 38 -11.63 -16.05 -14.13
CA PRO A 38 -12.31 -16.65 -15.27
C PRO A 38 -13.26 -15.70 -15.98
N ASN A 39 -13.71 -14.61 -15.36
CA ASN A 39 -14.89 -13.86 -15.80
C ASN A 39 -14.68 -12.35 -15.99
N GLY A 40 -13.45 -11.83 -16.00
CA GLY A 40 -13.20 -10.41 -16.33
C GLY A 40 -13.91 -9.41 -15.41
N GLU A 41 -14.20 -9.76 -14.17
CA GLU A 41 -14.79 -8.82 -13.23
C GLU A 41 -13.82 -7.67 -12.94
N PRO A 42 -14.25 -6.40 -13.12
CA PRO A 42 -13.40 -5.26 -12.84
C PRO A 42 -13.04 -5.21 -11.34
N GLY A 43 -11.78 -5.09 -11.03
CA GLY A 43 -11.37 -4.70 -9.68
C GLY A 43 -10.40 -5.61 -8.94
N TRP A 44 -10.13 -6.81 -9.45
CA TRP A 44 -9.21 -7.75 -8.78
C TRP A 44 -7.85 -7.90 -9.46
N ASP A 45 -7.52 -6.96 -10.30
CA ASP A 45 -6.19 -6.83 -10.91
C ASP A 45 -5.18 -6.22 -9.93
N GLY A 46 -3.91 -6.27 -10.29
CA GLY A 46 -2.87 -5.65 -9.49
C GLY A 46 -2.62 -6.32 -8.16
N LEU A 47 -2.58 -5.54 -7.08
CA LEU A 47 -2.32 -6.03 -5.73
C LEU A 47 -3.43 -6.97 -5.24
N TRP A 48 -4.68 -6.65 -5.52
CA TRP A 48 -5.83 -7.36 -4.95
C TRP A 48 -6.15 -8.70 -5.60
N ARG A 49 -5.40 -9.08 -6.63
CA ARG A 49 -5.37 -10.49 -7.05
C ARG A 49 -4.93 -11.44 -5.93
N TYR A 50 -4.25 -10.90 -4.92
CA TYR A 50 -3.78 -11.61 -3.72
C TYR A 50 -4.65 -11.34 -2.48
N ARG A 51 -5.90 -10.87 -2.67
CA ARG A 51 -6.80 -10.45 -1.58
C ARG A 51 -6.97 -11.48 -0.46
N ASP A 52 -6.99 -12.77 -0.81
CA ASP A 52 -7.15 -13.86 0.17
C ASP A 52 -5.94 -14.01 1.10
N MET A 53 -4.81 -13.37 0.75
CA MET A 53 -3.62 -13.27 1.59
C MET A 53 -3.56 -11.95 2.38
N MET A 54 -4.52 -11.04 2.17
CA MET A 54 -4.53 -9.75 2.84
C MET A 54 -5.38 -9.78 4.09
N PRO A 55 -4.98 -9.05 5.16
CA PRO A 55 -5.72 -9.02 6.42
C PRO A 55 -6.95 -8.09 6.37
N VAL A 56 -7.71 -8.13 5.27
CA VAL A 56 -8.84 -7.22 4.98
C VAL A 56 -9.99 -8.01 4.39
N GLY A 57 -11.20 -7.79 4.89
CA GLY A 57 -12.41 -8.35 4.29
C GLY A 57 -12.67 -7.76 2.90
N HIS A 58 -13.17 -8.57 1.98
CA HIS A 58 -13.31 -8.20 0.56
C HIS A 58 -14.22 -6.97 0.35
N ASP A 59 -15.26 -6.80 1.17
CA ASP A 59 -16.22 -5.68 1.08
C ASP A 59 -15.59 -4.31 1.44
N TYR A 60 -14.43 -4.33 2.05
CA TYR A 60 -13.74 -3.13 2.50
C TYR A 60 -12.60 -2.69 1.60
N ILE A 61 -12.35 -3.43 0.52
CA ILE A 61 -11.24 -3.14 -0.40
C ILE A 61 -11.37 -1.75 -0.99
N THR A 62 -10.31 -0.98 -0.85
CA THR A 62 -10.13 0.34 -1.45
C THR A 62 -8.92 0.28 -2.38
N THR A 63 -9.16 0.37 -3.68
CA THR A 63 -8.11 0.28 -4.70
C THR A 63 -8.18 1.44 -5.68
N LEU A 64 -7.04 1.85 -6.19
CA LEU A 64 -6.86 2.74 -7.34
C LEU A 64 -6.24 2.00 -8.53
N GLY A 65 -6.14 0.66 -8.47
CA GLY A 65 -5.54 -0.17 -9.50
C GLY A 65 -4.02 -0.36 -9.34
N GLU A 66 -3.52 -0.24 -8.11
CA GLU A 66 -2.10 -0.44 -7.81
C GLU A 66 -1.64 -1.88 -8.06
N GLY A 67 -0.40 -2.02 -8.47
CA GLY A 67 0.19 -3.30 -8.88
C GLY A 67 0.24 -3.46 -10.39
N GLN A 68 0.49 -4.68 -10.85
CA GLN A 68 0.75 -5.00 -12.27
C GLN A 68 1.81 -4.09 -12.94
N THR A 69 2.70 -3.53 -12.13
CA THR A 69 3.74 -2.64 -12.62
C THR A 69 4.67 -3.37 -13.59
N PRO A 70 5.17 -2.68 -14.63
CA PRO A 70 6.02 -3.30 -15.64
C PRO A 70 7.27 -3.95 -15.08
N LEU A 71 7.67 -5.04 -15.70
CA LEU A 71 8.99 -5.66 -15.50
C LEU A 71 9.81 -5.45 -16.76
N LEU A 72 10.75 -4.50 -16.71
CA LEU A 72 11.54 -4.03 -17.84
C LEU A 72 12.90 -4.75 -17.83
N ARG A 73 13.31 -5.29 -18.96
CA ARG A 73 14.67 -5.83 -19.12
C ARG A 73 15.62 -4.66 -19.38
N LEU A 74 16.73 -4.61 -18.62
CA LEU A 74 17.75 -3.56 -18.71
C LEU A 74 18.99 -4.12 -19.43
N GLU A 75 18.92 -4.25 -20.75
CA GLU A 75 19.97 -4.91 -21.55
C GLU A 75 21.31 -4.18 -21.45
N ASN A 76 21.36 -2.90 -21.79
CA ASN A 76 22.60 -2.12 -21.80
C ASN A 76 23.27 -2.05 -20.42
N LEU A 77 22.46 -1.86 -19.36
CA LEU A 77 22.98 -1.83 -18.01
C LEU A 77 23.45 -3.23 -17.56
N GLY A 78 22.70 -4.27 -17.92
CA GLY A 78 23.08 -5.65 -17.66
C GLY A 78 24.41 -6.00 -18.28
N GLU A 79 24.62 -5.68 -19.55
CA GLU A 79 25.88 -5.88 -20.26
C GLU A 79 27.04 -5.14 -19.58
N SER A 80 26.84 -3.85 -19.23
CA SER A 80 27.87 -3.04 -18.58
C SER A 80 28.29 -3.57 -17.20
N LEU A 81 27.40 -4.29 -16.52
CA LEU A 81 27.63 -4.88 -15.20
C LEU A 81 28.03 -6.38 -15.28
N GLY A 82 28.13 -6.95 -16.48
CA GLY A 82 28.39 -8.38 -16.66
C GLY A 82 27.25 -9.30 -16.20
N MET A 83 26.01 -8.78 -16.13
CA MET A 83 24.81 -9.51 -15.71
C MET A 83 24.03 -10.00 -16.93
N GLY A 84 23.87 -11.31 -17.09
CA GLY A 84 23.17 -11.91 -18.25
C GLY A 84 21.66 -11.60 -18.30
N ALA A 85 21.05 -11.30 -17.15
CA ALA A 85 19.65 -10.90 -17.05
C ALA A 85 19.45 -9.93 -15.89
N LEU A 86 19.19 -8.67 -16.21
CA LEU A 86 18.86 -7.62 -15.24
C LEU A 86 17.48 -7.06 -15.56
N PHE A 87 16.61 -7.00 -14.55
CA PHE A 87 15.25 -6.50 -14.70
C PHE A 87 14.97 -5.40 -13.69
N LEU A 88 14.20 -4.40 -14.12
CA LEU A 88 13.63 -3.34 -13.30
C LEU A 88 12.14 -3.58 -13.12
N LYS A 89 11.68 -3.68 -11.87
CA LYS A 89 10.27 -3.59 -11.52
C LYS A 89 9.90 -2.12 -11.34
N ASP A 90 9.19 -1.55 -12.33
CA ASP A 90 8.89 -0.11 -12.36
C ASP A 90 7.71 0.26 -11.46
N GLU A 91 7.97 0.41 -10.18
CA GLU A 91 6.97 0.81 -9.18
C GLU A 91 6.51 2.28 -9.32
N GLY A 92 7.18 3.07 -10.16
CA GLY A 92 6.74 4.41 -10.54
C GLY A 92 5.46 4.44 -11.37
N ARG A 93 4.96 3.30 -11.82
CA ARG A 93 3.70 3.17 -12.55
C ARG A 93 2.48 2.94 -11.68
N ASN A 94 2.65 2.89 -10.37
CA ASN A 94 1.52 2.90 -9.45
C ASN A 94 0.76 4.23 -9.48
N PRO A 95 -0.50 4.29 -9.03
CA PRO A 95 -1.38 5.47 -9.12
C PRO A 95 -0.82 6.78 -8.58
N THR A 96 -0.03 6.73 -7.50
CA THR A 96 0.66 7.91 -6.94
C THR A 96 2.18 7.86 -7.18
N TRP A 97 2.60 7.16 -8.24
CA TRP A 97 3.98 7.02 -8.71
C TRP A 97 4.95 6.42 -7.71
N SER A 98 4.47 5.57 -6.81
CA SER A 98 5.28 5.01 -5.75
C SER A 98 4.77 3.63 -5.31
N TYR A 99 5.69 2.75 -4.87
CA TYR A 99 5.33 1.48 -4.24
C TYR A 99 4.51 1.65 -2.93
N LYS A 100 4.42 2.87 -2.39
CA LYS A 100 3.58 3.19 -1.22
C LYS A 100 2.10 2.94 -1.47
N ASP A 101 1.67 3.00 -2.72
CA ASP A 101 0.30 2.66 -3.11
C ASP A 101 -0.12 1.29 -2.61
N ARG A 102 0.75 0.29 -2.72
CA ARG A 102 0.47 -1.08 -2.25
C ARG A 102 0.17 -1.15 -0.76
N PHE A 103 0.97 -0.46 0.04
CA PHE A 103 0.75 -0.38 1.48
C PHE A 103 -0.50 0.43 1.83
N CYS A 104 -0.67 1.61 1.21
CA CYS A 104 -1.78 2.51 1.53
C CYS A 104 -3.14 1.92 1.15
N SER A 105 -3.21 1.17 0.04
CA SER A 105 -4.42 0.44 -0.33
C SER A 105 -4.86 -0.51 0.78
N VAL A 106 -3.96 -1.36 1.27
CA VAL A 106 -4.26 -2.32 2.35
C VAL A 106 -4.58 -1.60 3.66
N ALA A 107 -3.77 -0.60 4.04
CA ALA A 107 -3.94 0.12 5.31
C ALA A 107 -5.27 0.89 5.37
N VAL A 108 -5.64 1.59 4.31
CA VAL A 108 -6.90 2.34 4.23
C VAL A 108 -8.10 1.38 4.15
N SER A 109 -7.98 0.28 3.41
CA SER A 109 -9.02 -0.76 3.39
C SER A 109 -9.26 -1.31 4.81
N LYS A 110 -8.19 -1.59 5.55
CA LYS A 110 -8.32 -2.04 6.94
C LYS A 110 -8.90 -0.98 7.85
N ALA A 111 -8.56 0.28 7.65
CA ALA A 111 -9.15 1.39 8.40
C ALA A 111 -10.67 1.49 8.17
N ARG A 112 -11.14 1.28 6.93
CA ARG A 112 -12.59 1.19 6.64
C ARG A 112 -13.25 0.03 7.37
N GLU A 113 -12.66 -1.15 7.34
CA GLU A 113 -13.18 -2.34 8.04
C GLU A 113 -13.29 -2.11 9.55
N LEU A 114 -12.39 -1.30 10.11
CA LEU A 114 -12.38 -0.91 11.52
C LEU A 114 -13.23 0.36 11.81
N GLU A 115 -13.99 0.82 10.83
CA GLU A 115 -14.86 2.00 10.93
C GLU A 115 -14.14 3.28 11.38
N ALA A 116 -12.88 3.43 10.98
CA ALA A 116 -12.09 4.62 11.26
C ALA A 116 -12.81 5.89 10.76
N LYS A 117 -12.77 6.96 11.54
CA LYS A 117 -13.43 8.23 11.19
C LYS A 117 -12.48 9.20 10.50
N VAL A 118 -11.19 8.99 10.62
CA VAL A 118 -10.13 9.82 10.04
C VAL A 118 -8.86 9.00 9.88
N ILE A 119 -8.11 9.30 8.85
CA ILE A 119 -6.75 8.77 8.66
C ILE A 119 -5.76 9.86 9.07
N THR A 120 -4.81 9.52 9.92
CA THR A 120 -3.72 10.43 10.30
C THR A 120 -2.38 9.80 9.99
N ILE A 121 -1.45 10.60 9.49
CA ILE A 121 -0.10 10.12 9.16
C ILE A 121 0.94 11.22 9.35
N SER A 122 2.14 10.82 9.82
CA SER A 122 3.35 11.63 9.77
C SER A 122 4.25 11.13 8.64
N THR A 123 4.70 12.03 7.77
CA THR A 123 5.41 11.64 6.55
C THR A 123 6.33 12.74 6.02
N SER A 124 7.36 12.31 5.32
CA SER A 124 8.28 13.19 4.59
C SER A 124 8.14 13.09 3.05
N GLY A 125 7.06 12.45 2.52
CA GLY A 125 6.96 12.33 1.06
C GLY A 125 5.85 11.40 0.55
N ASN A 126 6.22 10.47 -0.32
CA ASN A 126 5.31 9.60 -1.09
C ASN A 126 4.27 8.84 -0.25
N HIS A 127 4.60 8.51 1.00
CA HIS A 127 3.64 7.83 1.88
C HIS A 127 2.42 8.72 2.18
N GLY A 128 2.63 10.02 2.42
CA GLY A 128 1.54 10.96 2.63
C GLY A 128 0.70 11.16 1.37
N ALA A 129 1.32 11.29 0.21
CA ALA A 129 0.61 11.43 -1.06
C ALA A 129 -0.27 10.19 -1.34
N ALA A 130 0.29 9.00 -1.20
CA ALA A 130 -0.47 7.76 -1.36
C ALA A 130 -1.59 7.66 -0.32
N THR A 131 -1.32 7.89 0.97
CA THR A 131 -2.34 7.85 2.01
C THR A 131 -3.49 8.81 1.71
N ALA A 132 -3.20 10.04 1.29
CA ALA A 132 -4.22 11.03 0.93
C ALA A 132 -5.10 10.54 -0.23
N ALA A 133 -4.49 9.98 -1.30
CA ALA A 133 -5.21 9.49 -2.45
C ALA A 133 -6.17 8.33 -2.09
N TYR A 134 -5.68 7.34 -1.31
CA TYR A 134 -6.52 6.21 -0.89
C TYR A 134 -7.57 6.59 0.14
N ALA A 135 -7.28 7.53 1.05
CA ALA A 135 -8.26 8.08 1.97
C ALA A 135 -9.39 8.81 1.21
N ALA A 136 -9.06 9.62 0.21
CA ALA A 136 -10.03 10.26 -0.67
C ALA A 136 -10.90 9.23 -1.39
N LYS A 137 -10.30 8.16 -1.94
CA LYS A 137 -11.02 7.05 -2.58
C LYS A 137 -11.97 6.35 -1.61
N ALA A 138 -11.58 6.24 -0.34
CA ALA A 138 -12.37 5.62 0.71
C ALA A 138 -13.46 6.54 1.29
N GLY A 139 -13.47 7.83 0.93
CA GLY A 139 -14.35 8.84 1.53
C GLY A 139 -14.00 9.17 2.98
N LEU A 140 -12.75 8.97 3.39
CA LEU A 140 -12.27 9.23 4.74
C LEU A 140 -11.47 10.54 4.79
N PRO A 141 -11.72 11.43 5.77
CA PRO A 141 -10.86 12.57 6.02
C PRO A 141 -9.41 12.13 6.27
N CYS A 142 -8.45 12.88 5.73
CA CYS A 142 -7.03 12.59 5.91
C CYS A 142 -6.30 13.81 6.48
N VAL A 143 -5.54 13.62 7.57
CA VAL A 143 -4.69 14.64 8.16
C VAL A 143 -3.23 14.18 8.04
N VAL A 144 -2.42 14.99 7.37
CA VAL A 144 -1.00 14.70 7.12
C VAL A 144 -0.15 15.68 7.91
N PHE A 145 0.68 15.15 8.79
CA PHE A 145 1.75 15.90 9.46
C PHE A 145 3.03 15.75 8.67
N THR A 146 3.66 16.86 8.34
CA THR A 146 4.91 16.88 7.57
C THR A 146 5.87 17.95 8.07
N ILE A 147 7.09 17.96 7.54
CA ILE A 147 8.13 18.93 7.89
C ILE A 147 8.30 19.98 6.76
N PRO A 148 8.90 21.17 7.06
CA PRO A 148 9.10 22.22 6.06
C PRO A 148 9.90 21.77 4.84
N ASP A 149 10.90 20.91 5.03
CA ASP A 149 11.87 20.50 4.01
C ASP A 149 11.30 19.57 2.93
N VAL A 150 10.06 19.09 3.10
CA VAL A 150 9.40 18.31 2.05
C VAL A 150 9.13 19.20 0.83
N PRO A 151 9.45 18.73 -0.40
CA PRO A 151 9.20 19.51 -1.61
C PRO A 151 7.75 19.98 -1.74
N ASP A 152 7.55 21.22 -2.15
CA ASP A 152 6.22 21.83 -2.28
C ASP A 152 5.33 21.07 -3.27
N THR A 153 5.90 20.46 -4.29
CA THR A 153 5.18 19.59 -5.23
C THR A 153 4.50 18.42 -4.52
N ILE A 154 5.17 17.80 -3.56
CA ILE A 154 4.61 16.69 -2.77
C ILE A 154 3.56 17.20 -1.79
N LYS A 155 3.80 18.35 -1.14
CA LYS A 155 2.81 19.00 -0.27
C LYS A 155 1.53 19.35 -1.05
N THR A 156 1.70 19.95 -2.23
CA THR A 156 0.57 20.26 -3.12
C THR A 156 -0.18 19.02 -3.54
N LEU A 157 0.51 17.93 -3.86
CA LEU A 157 -0.13 16.68 -4.25
C LEU A 157 -1.01 16.10 -3.12
N MET A 158 -0.54 16.14 -1.88
CA MET A 158 -1.34 15.73 -0.71
C MET A 158 -2.62 16.56 -0.59
N GLN A 159 -2.51 17.89 -0.78
CA GLN A 159 -3.66 18.81 -0.72
C GLN A 159 -4.63 18.60 -1.89
N VAL A 160 -4.15 18.34 -3.10
CA VAL A 160 -4.97 18.03 -4.28
C VAL A 160 -5.79 16.77 -4.06
N TYR A 161 -5.24 15.78 -3.34
CA TYR A 161 -5.98 14.60 -2.90
C TYR A 161 -6.91 14.84 -1.70
N GLY A 162 -7.04 16.08 -1.23
CA GLY A 162 -7.98 16.48 -0.19
C GLY A 162 -7.49 16.29 1.24
N ALA A 163 -6.20 16.09 1.46
CA ALA A 163 -5.65 15.99 2.81
C ALA A 163 -5.52 17.37 3.49
N TYR A 164 -5.81 17.40 4.77
CA TYR A 164 -5.46 18.51 5.64
C TYR A 164 -3.98 18.42 5.99
N LEU A 165 -3.18 19.34 5.47
CA LEU A 165 -1.73 19.32 5.65
C LEU A 165 -1.33 20.22 6.81
N ILE A 166 -0.63 19.65 7.78
CA ILE A 166 -0.05 20.34 8.93
C ILE A 166 1.47 20.26 8.82
N VAL A 167 2.11 21.42 8.62
CA VAL A 167 3.57 21.51 8.57
C VAL A 167 4.06 21.80 9.99
N VAL A 168 4.81 20.85 10.54
CA VAL A 168 5.36 20.94 11.90
C VAL A 168 6.80 21.45 11.81
N PRO A 169 7.16 22.54 12.47
CA PRO A 169 8.56 23.00 12.51
C PRO A 169 9.44 21.95 13.18
N THR A 170 10.63 21.76 12.66
CA THR A 170 11.69 20.89 13.20
C THR A 170 12.50 21.60 14.26
#